data_703281157dcc2e19abf872d73af2a1fb
#
_entry.id   703281157dcc2e19abf872d73af2a1fb
#
_cell.length_a   1.000
_cell.length_b   1.000
_cell.length_c   1.000
_cell.angle_alpha   90.00
_cell.angle_beta   90.00
_cell.angle_gamma   90.00
#
_symmetry.space_group_name_H-M   'P 1'
#
loop_
_entity.id
_entity.type
_entity.pdbx_description
1 polymer ?
#
loop_
_entity_poly.entity_id
_entity_poly.type
_entity_poly.pdbx_seq_one_letter_code
_entity_poly.pdbx_strand_id
1 'polypeptide(L)'
;MNAKRMFNRASTSLAASCLMLAMPAAFAAMDLPDSVKVPDGHKVVMETVGVGEITYQCRDSASAAGKTEWVFVGPKAVLNDRDGKKVGMYFGPPATWEAADGSKITGTQVAVAPSSAGNLPYQLVKANPAEGKGAMSGVTYVQRVALKGGVAPDLPCTSAEKGNNEVVKYQADYLFWAEK
;
A
#
# COMPACT_ATOMS: atom_id res chain seq x y z
N MET A 1 52.33 -40.45 -56.35
CA MET A 1 52.40 -39.03 -56.17
C MET A 1 50.93 -38.52 -55.97
N ASN A 2 50.43 -38.44 -54.75
CA ASN A 2 49.07 -38.11 -54.46
C ASN A 2 49.07 -36.92 -53.47
N ALA A 3 48.64 -35.72 -53.93
CA ALA A 3 48.45 -34.52 -53.12
C ALA A 3 47.05 -34.60 -52.48
N LYS A 4 46.99 -34.66 -51.12
CA LYS A 4 45.77 -34.54 -50.36
C LYS A 4 45.49 -33.06 -50.10
N ARG A 5 44.39 -32.53 -50.64
CA ARG A 5 43.87 -31.21 -50.34
C ARG A 5 43.12 -31.28 -48.98
N MET A 6 43.60 -30.54 -48.01
CA MET A 6 42.88 -30.28 -46.75
C MET A 6 41.87 -29.15 -46.99
N PHE A 7 40.58 -29.45 -46.78
CA PHE A 7 39.51 -28.48 -46.71
C PHE A 7 39.38 -27.94 -45.26
N ASN A 8 39.74 -26.69 -45.09
CA ASN A 8 39.52 -25.97 -43.82
C ASN A 8 38.09 -25.46 -43.80
N ARG A 9 37.23 -26.01 -42.95
CA ARG A 9 35.88 -25.48 -42.69
C ARG A 9 35.96 -24.43 -41.60
N ALA A 10 35.82 -23.18 -41.95
CA ALA A 10 35.62 -22.11 -41.02
C ALA A 10 34.15 -22.13 -40.52
N SER A 11 34.00 -22.47 -39.23
CA SER A 11 32.69 -22.35 -38.54
C SER A 11 32.50 -20.91 -38.04
N THR A 12 31.64 -20.18 -38.70
CA THR A 12 31.17 -18.85 -38.23
C THR A 12 30.07 -19.04 -37.19
N SER A 13 30.40 -18.82 -35.93
CA SER A 13 29.44 -18.79 -34.84
C SER A 13 28.73 -17.44 -34.84
N LEU A 14 27.46 -17.40 -35.23
CA LEU A 14 26.59 -16.24 -35.01
C LEU A 14 26.19 -16.20 -33.55
N ALA A 15 26.76 -15.28 -32.79
CA ALA A 15 26.27 -14.92 -31.45
C ALA A 15 25.02 -14.05 -31.58
N ALA A 16 23.85 -14.64 -31.34
CA ALA A 16 22.61 -13.89 -31.25
C ALA A 16 22.55 -13.19 -29.87
N SER A 17 22.86 -11.90 -29.86
CA SER A 17 22.64 -11.04 -28.69
C SER A 17 21.13 -10.79 -28.53
N CYS A 18 20.49 -11.51 -27.59
CA CYS A 18 19.15 -11.17 -27.13
C CYS A 18 19.22 -9.87 -26.32
N LEU A 19 18.84 -8.76 -26.95
CA LEU A 19 18.60 -7.49 -26.27
C LEU A 19 17.27 -7.62 -25.51
N MET A 20 17.33 -7.92 -24.20
CA MET A 20 16.15 -7.84 -23.34
C MET A 20 15.78 -6.37 -23.15
N LEU A 21 14.79 -5.90 -23.90
CA LEU A 21 14.11 -4.63 -23.61
C LEU A 21 13.38 -4.82 -22.27
N ALA A 22 13.92 -4.22 -21.22
CA ALA A 22 13.17 -4.00 -19.98
C ALA A 22 12.03 -3.04 -20.29
N MET A 23 10.82 -3.56 -20.49
CA MET A 23 9.62 -2.73 -20.56
C MET A 23 9.41 -2.13 -19.17
N PRO A 24 9.30 -0.79 -19.04
CA PRO A 24 8.84 -0.20 -17.79
C PRO A 24 7.44 -0.77 -17.52
N ALA A 25 7.22 -1.28 -16.31
CA ALA A 25 5.89 -1.65 -15.86
C ALA A 25 5.02 -0.38 -15.93
N ALA A 26 4.25 -0.27 -16.99
CA ALA A 26 3.22 0.75 -17.11
C ALA A 26 2.19 0.42 -16.02
N PHE A 27 2.18 1.20 -14.94
CA PHE A 27 1.04 1.22 -14.03
C PHE A 27 -0.19 1.50 -14.88
N ALA A 28 -1.06 0.52 -15.01
CA ALA A 28 -2.40 0.80 -15.46
C ALA A 28 -2.93 1.87 -14.50
N ALA A 29 -3.15 3.07 -15.01
CA ALA A 29 -3.69 4.17 -14.21
C ALA A 29 -5.00 3.65 -13.62
N MET A 30 -5.01 3.39 -12.31
CA MET A 30 -6.25 3.06 -11.63
C MET A 30 -7.17 4.27 -11.79
N ASP A 31 -8.36 4.04 -12.32
CA ASP A 31 -9.37 5.10 -12.40
C ASP A 31 -9.88 5.39 -10.99
N LEU A 32 -9.17 6.28 -10.30
CA LEU A 32 -9.49 6.68 -8.94
C LEU A 32 -10.42 7.89 -8.97
N PRO A 33 -11.40 7.94 -8.05
CA PRO A 33 -12.21 9.13 -7.87
C PRO A 33 -11.34 10.39 -7.62
N ASP A 34 -11.72 11.51 -8.22
CA ASP A 34 -10.94 12.75 -8.20
C ASP A 34 -10.63 13.24 -6.76
N SER A 35 -11.56 13.00 -5.83
CA SER A 35 -11.39 13.40 -4.42
C SER A 35 -10.19 12.76 -3.72
N VAL A 36 -9.72 11.61 -4.20
CA VAL A 36 -8.58 10.89 -3.62
C VAL A 36 -7.34 10.90 -4.50
N LYS A 37 -7.35 11.68 -5.58
CA LYS A 37 -6.16 11.91 -6.41
C LYS A 37 -5.21 12.86 -5.69
N VAL A 38 -3.92 12.59 -5.80
CA VAL A 38 -2.88 13.49 -5.30
C VAL A 38 -2.79 14.70 -6.22
N PRO A 39 -2.64 15.93 -5.68
CA PRO A 39 -2.49 17.13 -6.50
C PRO A 39 -1.33 17.04 -7.49
N ASP A 40 -1.44 17.77 -8.60
CA ASP A 40 -0.35 17.90 -9.58
C ASP A 40 0.94 18.40 -8.92
N GLY A 41 2.06 18.13 -9.56
CA GLY A 41 3.37 18.52 -9.02
C GLY A 41 4.00 17.48 -8.08
N HIS A 42 3.36 16.34 -7.88
CA HIS A 42 3.87 15.24 -7.05
C HIS A 42 4.25 14.02 -7.90
N LYS A 43 5.09 13.17 -7.35
CA LYS A 43 5.50 11.86 -7.91
C LYS A 43 5.49 10.80 -6.82
N VAL A 44 5.23 9.56 -7.20
CA VAL A 44 5.41 8.41 -6.30
C VAL A 44 6.90 8.21 -6.05
N VAL A 45 7.29 8.13 -4.78
CA VAL A 45 8.67 7.89 -4.35
C VAL A 45 8.84 6.52 -3.69
N MET A 46 7.76 5.94 -3.19
CA MET A 46 7.76 4.60 -2.62
C MET A 46 6.38 3.98 -2.74
N GLU A 47 6.34 2.67 -2.94
CA GLU A 47 5.13 1.87 -2.95
C GLU A 47 5.28 0.68 -2.02
N THR A 48 4.24 0.38 -1.27
CA THR A 48 4.23 -0.79 -0.40
C THR A 48 2.89 -1.50 -0.44
N VAL A 49 2.92 -2.79 -0.16
CA VAL A 49 1.73 -3.60 0.10
C VAL A 49 1.61 -3.77 1.61
N GLY A 50 0.62 -3.11 2.21
CA GLY A 50 0.28 -3.27 3.61
C GLY A 50 -0.59 -4.51 3.81
N VAL A 51 -0.11 -5.46 4.59
CA VAL A 51 -0.85 -6.67 4.96
C VAL A 51 -0.96 -6.74 6.48
N GLY A 52 -2.18 -6.83 6.98
CA GLY A 52 -2.38 -6.80 8.43
C GLY A 52 -3.83 -6.88 8.87
N GLU A 53 -4.09 -6.23 9.97
CA GLU A 53 -5.32 -6.34 10.73
C GLU A 53 -5.82 -4.95 11.15
N ILE A 54 -7.15 -4.84 11.27
CA ILE A 54 -7.83 -3.70 11.89
C ILE A 54 -8.61 -4.22 13.07
N THR A 55 -8.44 -3.57 14.21
CA THR A 55 -9.25 -3.82 15.41
C THR A 55 -10.45 -2.90 15.41
N TYR A 56 -11.60 -3.46 15.65
CA TYR A 56 -12.86 -2.78 15.95
C TYR A 56 -13.30 -3.13 17.37
N GLN A 57 -13.98 -2.22 18.03
CA GLN A 57 -14.59 -2.45 19.33
C GLN A 57 -16.08 -2.12 19.30
N CYS A 58 -16.90 -2.99 19.86
CA CYS A 58 -18.31 -2.74 20.04
C CYS A 58 -18.51 -1.65 21.12
N ARG A 59 -19.04 -0.49 20.72
CA ARG A 59 -19.23 0.69 21.59
C ARG A 59 -20.61 1.30 21.37
N ASP A 60 -21.00 2.19 22.27
CA ASP A 60 -22.15 3.06 22.03
C ASP A 60 -21.93 3.86 20.75
N SER A 61 -22.95 3.93 19.90
CA SER A 61 -22.90 4.72 18.67
C SER A 61 -22.87 6.22 19.00
N ALA A 62 -21.90 6.92 18.43
CA ALA A 62 -21.84 8.38 18.53
C ALA A 62 -22.94 9.09 17.74
N SER A 63 -23.52 8.41 16.74
CA SER A 63 -24.53 8.97 15.84
C SER A 63 -25.98 8.57 16.18
N ALA A 64 -26.18 7.53 17.00
CA ALA A 64 -27.49 6.99 17.32
C ALA A 64 -27.60 6.60 18.81
N ALA A 65 -28.23 7.48 19.61
CA ALA A 65 -28.41 7.25 21.03
C ALA A 65 -29.12 5.91 21.32
N GLY A 66 -28.59 5.16 22.27
CA GLY A 66 -29.11 3.84 22.69
C GLY A 66 -28.81 2.69 21.73
N LYS A 67 -28.02 2.92 20.67
CA LYS A 67 -27.52 1.88 19.78
C LYS A 67 -26.02 1.63 20.01
N THR A 68 -25.57 0.47 19.64
CA THR A 68 -24.16 0.08 19.64
C THR A 68 -23.70 -0.22 18.23
N GLU A 69 -22.42 -0.03 17.96
CA GLU A 69 -21.79 -0.26 16.66
C GLU A 69 -20.33 -0.67 16.81
N TRP A 70 -19.79 -1.33 15.79
CA TRP A 70 -18.37 -1.61 15.71
C TRP A 70 -17.60 -0.33 15.33
N VAL A 71 -16.85 0.19 16.30
CA VAL A 71 -16.06 1.42 16.15
C VAL A 71 -14.61 1.05 15.87
N PHE A 72 -14.01 1.68 14.85
CA PHE A 72 -12.61 1.54 14.51
C PHE A 72 -11.72 1.92 15.70
N VAL A 73 -10.77 1.03 16.04
CA VAL A 73 -9.76 1.25 17.08
C VAL A 73 -8.41 1.58 16.47
N GLY A 74 -7.96 0.80 15.51
CA GLY A 74 -6.69 1.05 14.85
C GLY A 74 -6.22 -0.09 13.96
N PRO A 75 -5.28 0.21 13.03
CA PRO A 75 -4.64 -0.76 12.18
C PRO A 75 -3.34 -1.26 12.79
N LYS A 76 -2.92 -2.46 12.37
CA LYS A 76 -1.57 -2.99 12.54
C LYS A 76 -1.22 -3.80 11.31
N ALA A 77 -0.28 -3.30 10.49
CA ALA A 77 0.11 -3.96 9.25
C ALA A 77 1.61 -3.93 9.03
N VAL A 78 2.11 -4.96 8.37
CA VAL A 78 3.45 -4.98 7.79
C VAL A 78 3.38 -4.32 6.41
N LEU A 79 4.32 -3.43 6.14
CA LEU A 79 4.52 -2.87 4.81
C LEU A 79 5.60 -3.69 4.09
N ASN A 80 5.24 -4.27 2.97
CA ASN A 80 6.16 -5.02 2.13
C ASN A 80 6.38 -4.28 0.81
N ASP A 81 7.55 -4.41 0.23
CA ASP A 81 7.78 -4.02 -1.17
C ASP A 81 7.06 -4.98 -2.14
N ARG A 82 7.19 -4.75 -3.45
CA ARG A 82 6.54 -5.58 -4.47
C ARG A 82 7.12 -7.01 -4.54
N ASP A 83 8.32 -7.22 -4.01
CA ASP A 83 8.97 -8.54 -3.93
C ASP A 83 8.58 -9.30 -2.65
N GLY A 84 7.76 -8.69 -1.78
CA GLY A 84 7.28 -9.28 -0.53
C GLY A 84 8.23 -9.11 0.65
N LYS A 85 9.32 -8.36 0.50
CA LYS A 85 10.24 -8.05 1.59
C LYS A 85 9.64 -6.98 2.48
N LYS A 86 9.69 -7.19 3.81
CA LYS A 86 9.28 -6.19 4.78
C LYS A 86 10.16 -4.95 4.70
N VAL A 87 9.53 -3.80 4.49
CA VAL A 87 10.17 -2.48 4.41
C VAL A 87 9.64 -1.48 5.45
N GLY A 88 8.65 -1.87 6.24
CA GLY A 88 8.11 -1.00 7.28
C GLY A 88 6.90 -1.58 8.01
N MET A 89 6.22 -0.69 8.72
CA MET A 89 4.99 -0.97 9.47
C MET A 89 4.00 0.19 9.28
N TYR A 90 2.70 -0.14 9.39
CA TYR A 90 1.62 0.84 9.51
C TYR A 90 0.80 0.53 10.75
N PHE A 91 0.57 1.52 11.59
CA PHE A 91 -0.17 1.36 12.85
C PHE A 91 -0.82 2.68 13.28
N GLY A 92 -1.62 2.63 14.31
CA GLY A 92 -2.28 3.83 14.87
C GLY A 92 -3.37 3.51 15.87
N PRO A 93 -4.05 4.53 16.42
CA PRO A 93 -3.92 5.97 16.21
C PRO A 93 -2.72 6.62 16.93
N PRO A 94 -2.18 7.76 16.44
CA PRO A 94 -2.46 8.34 15.12
C PRO A 94 -1.96 7.43 13.99
N ALA A 95 -2.54 7.57 12.78
CA ALA A 95 -2.07 6.84 11.61
C ALA A 95 -0.58 7.11 11.38
N THR A 96 0.26 6.08 11.48
CA THR A 96 1.71 6.17 11.44
C THR A 96 2.27 5.15 10.47
N TRP A 97 3.07 5.60 9.54
CA TRP A 97 3.88 4.77 8.63
C TRP A 97 5.34 4.91 9.03
N GLU A 98 5.96 3.81 9.39
CA GLU A 98 7.36 3.73 9.81
C GLU A 98 8.12 2.83 8.85
N ALA A 99 9.19 3.35 8.26
CA ALA A 99 10.08 2.59 7.39
C ALA A 99 11.08 1.76 8.22
N ALA A 100 11.70 0.76 7.58
CA ALA A 100 12.68 -0.12 8.22
C ALA A 100 13.95 0.63 8.70
N ASP A 101 14.22 1.82 8.17
CA ASP A 101 15.32 2.70 8.59
C ASP A 101 14.98 3.56 9.81
N GLY A 102 13.77 3.42 10.37
CA GLY A 102 13.29 4.15 11.54
C GLY A 102 12.69 5.53 11.23
N SER A 103 12.77 6.02 9.99
CA SER A 103 12.05 7.23 9.61
C SER A 103 10.55 6.97 9.58
N LYS A 104 9.75 7.93 10.02
CA LYS A 104 8.30 7.76 10.10
C LYS A 104 7.55 9.05 9.81
N ILE A 105 6.33 8.90 9.36
CA ILE A 105 5.36 9.98 9.17
C ILE A 105 4.06 9.63 9.85
N THR A 106 3.37 10.63 10.32
CA THR A 106 1.94 10.60 10.63
C THR A 106 1.19 11.40 9.57
N GLY A 107 -0.13 11.38 9.59
CA GLY A 107 -0.87 12.18 8.63
C GLY A 107 -2.33 12.40 9.01
N THR A 108 -2.93 13.37 8.32
CA THR A 108 -4.34 13.75 8.46
C THR A 108 -5.09 13.34 7.20
N GLN A 109 -6.22 12.67 7.37
CA GLN A 109 -7.11 12.32 6.27
C GLN A 109 -7.60 13.57 5.54
N VAL A 110 -7.36 13.63 4.23
CA VAL A 110 -7.88 14.69 3.35
C VAL A 110 -9.22 14.27 2.76
N ALA A 111 -9.28 13.05 2.21
CA ALA A 111 -10.49 12.55 1.57
C ALA A 111 -10.56 11.02 1.63
N VAL A 112 -11.78 10.52 1.49
CA VAL A 112 -12.09 9.11 1.21
C VAL A 112 -13.06 9.03 0.06
N ALA A 113 -13.02 7.91 -0.66
CA ALA A 113 -13.99 7.59 -1.69
C ALA A 113 -14.35 6.10 -1.64
N PRO A 114 -15.59 5.71 -1.96
CA PRO A 114 -15.99 4.31 -1.98
C PRO A 114 -15.07 3.47 -2.88
N SER A 115 -14.73 2.27 -2.42
CA SER A 115 -14.12 1.22 -3.23
C SER A 115 -15.15 0.13 -3.52
N SER A 116 -14.72 -1.06 -3.93
CA SER A 116 -15.67 -2.19 -4.10
C SER A 116 -16.21 -2.67 -2.75
N ALA A 117 -17.42 -3.23 -2.77
CA ALA A 117 -18.11 -3.72 -1.57
C ALA A 117 -17.23 -4.69 -0.75
N GLY A 118 -17.34 -4.61 0.56
CA GLY A 118 -16.56 -5.42 1.50
C GLY A 118 -15.12 -4.96 1.72
N ASN A 119 -14.71 -3.86 1.12
CA ASN A 119 -13.38 -3.29 1.28
C ASN A 119 -13.42 -1.90 1.93
N LEU A 120 -12.32 -1.54 2.59
CA LEU A 120 -12.11 -0.17 3.04
C LEU A 120 -12.24 0.82 1.87
N PRO A 121 -12.60 2.08 2.12
CA PRO A 121 -12.60 3.11 1.08
C PRO A 121 -11.17 3.45 0.63
N TYR A 122 -11.04 3.94 -0.61
CA TYR A 122 -9.86 4.69 -1.02
C TYR A 122 -9.63 5.85 -0.06
N GLN A 123 -8.37 6.22 0.14
CA GLN A 123 -8.04 7.31 1.07
C GLN A 123 -6.87 8.13 0.57
N LEU A 124 -6.99 9.43 0.68
CA LEU A 124 -5.90 10.39 0.55
C LEU A 124 -5.58 10.99 1.91
N VAL A 125 -4.31 10.96 2.28
CA VAL A 125 -3.78 11.48 3.55
C VAL A 125 -2.71 12.50 3.24
N LYS A 126 -2.77 13.68 3.88
CA LYS A 126 -1.67 14.63 3.90
C LYS A 126 -0.71 14.24 5.01
N ALA A 127 0.55 13.99 4.65
CA ALA A 127 1.57 13.63 5.62
C ALA A 127 2.03 14.85 6.43
N ASN A 128 2.29 14.62 7.71
CA ASN A 128 3.03 15.56 8.54
C ASN A 128 4.55 15.43 8.22
N PRO A 129 5.37 16.43 8.57
CA PRO A 129 6.81 16.33 8.40
C PRO A 129 7.36 15.03 9.01
N ALA A 130 8.30 14.40 8.29
CA ALA A 130 8.89 13.16 8.74
C ALA A 130 9.69 13.34 10.03
N GLU A 131 9.57 12.37 10.93
CA GLU A 131 10.48 12.20 12.05
C GLU A 131 11.62 11.26 11.61
N GLY A 132 12.86 11.68 11.86
CA GLY A 132 14.05 10.96 11.38
C GLY A 132 14.35 11.23 9.91
N LYS A 133 15.56 10.81 9.48
CA LYS A 133 16.00 10.88 8.08
C LYS A 133 15.94 9.48 7.47
N GLY A 134 15.40 9.37 6.28
CA GLY A 134 15.29 8.08 5.59
C GLY A 134 14.21 8.06 4.53
N ALA A 135 13.64 6.88 4.29
CA ALA A 135 12.69 6.63 3.22
C ALA A 135 11.40 7.49 3.30
N MET A 136 11.02 7.92 4.52
CA MET A 136 9.85 8.78 4.73
C MET A 136 10.15 10.28 4.57
N SER A 137 11.43 10.67 4.41
CA SER A 137 11.80 12.08 4.24
C SER A 137 11.23 12.66 2.94
N GLY A 138 10.59 13.83 3.05
CA GLY A 138 9.99 14.52 1.90
C GLY A 138 8.66 13.95 1.42
N VAL A 139 8.12 12.91 2.06
CA VAL A 139 6.77 12.44 1.76
C VAL A 139 5.75 13.50 2.18
N THR A 140 4.87 13.88 1.26
CA THR A 140 3.84 14.91 1.46
C THR A 140 2.42 14.34 1.45
N TYR A 141 2.20 13.23 0.74
CA TYR A 141 0.92 12.52 0.72
C TYR A 141 1.13 11.00 0.80
N VAL A 142 0.15 10.35 1.42
CA VAL A 142 -0.02 8.89 1.37
C VAL A 142 -1.39 8.60 0.76
N GLN A 143 -1.42 7.72 -0.23
CA GLN A 143 -2.63 7.30 -0.89
C GLN A 143 -2.83 5.81 -0.67
N ARG A 144 -4.01 5.42 -0.18
CA ARG A 144 -4.39 4.02 0.05
C ARG A 144 -5.30 3.54 -1.06
N VAL A 145 -4.86 2.50 -1.78
CA VAL A 145 -5.53 1.94 -2.96
C VAL A 145 -5.49 0.41 -2.96
N ALA A 146 -6.02 -0.24 -3.97
CA ALA A 146 -6.00 -1.71 -4.17
C ALA A 146 -6.44 -2.50 -2.92
N LEU A 147 -7.56 -2.11 -2.35
CA LEU A 147 -8.05 -2.57 -1.06
C LEU A 147 -8.67 -3.97 -1.10
N LYS A 148 -8.41 -4.74 -0.06
CA LYS A 148 -9.05 -6.04 0.21
C LYS A 148 -9.44 -6.12 1.68
N GLY A 149 -10.72 -6.25 1.97
CA GLY A 149 -11.25 -6.38 3.32
C GLY A 149 -11.09 -5.13 4.18
N GLY A 150 -11.04 -5.34 5.50
CA GLY A 150 -10.79 -4.30 6.50
C GLY A 150 -12.03 -3.55 6.98
N VAL A 151 -13.21 -3.80 6.41
CA VAL A 151 -14.46 -3.21 6.91
C VAL A 151 -14.84 -3.77 8.28
N ALA A 152 -15.68 -3.05 9.01
CA ALA A 152 -16.22 -3.53 10.28
C ALA A 152 -16.84 -4.93 10.14
N PRO A 153 -16.72 -5.80 11.17
CA PRO A 153 -17.24 -7.16 11.11
C PRO A 153 -18.76 -7.16 10.97
N ASP A 154 -19.28 -8.09 10.18
CA ASP A 154 -20.72 -8.37 10.07
C ASP A 154 -21.15 -9.33 11.19
N LEU A 155 -20.97 -8.89 12.42
CA LEU A 155 -21.32 -9.61 13.64
C LEU A 155 -22.23 -8.74 14.51
N PRO A 156 -23.09 -9.34 15.36
CA PRO A 156 -23.86 -8.57 16.31
C PRO A 156 -22.98 -7.70 17.20
N CYS A 157 -23.37 -6.44 17.36
CA CYS A 157 -22.81 -5.54 18.35
C CYS A 157 -24.00 -4.99 19.13
N THR A 158 -24.36 -5.65 20.22
CA THR A 158 -25.45 -5.28 21.11
C THR A 158 -24.88 -4.83 22.46
N SER A 159 -25.74 -4.50 23.40
CA SER A 159 -25.30 -4.20 24.76
C SER A 159 -24.58 -5.35 25.45
N ALA A 160 -24.81 -6.59 25.01
CA ALA A 160 -24.14 -7.77 25.56
C ALA A 160 -22.69 -7.88 25.05
N GLU A 161 -22.41 -7.45 23.82
CA GLU A 161 -21.07 -7.46 23.23
C GLU A 161 -20.28 -6.17 23.49
N LYS A 162 -20.88 -5.17 24.14
CA LYS A 162 -20.23 -3.90 24.41
C LYS A 162 -18.89 -4.08 25.15
N GLY A 163 -17.84 -3.50 24.57
CA GLY A 163 -16.46 -3.62 25.05
C GLY A 163 -15.66 -4.74 24.37
N ASN A 164 -16.31 -5.67 23.69
CA ASN A 164 -15.61 -6.72 22.94
C ASN A 164 -14.85 -6.12 21.75
N ASN A 165 -13.70 -6.71 21.45
CA ASN A 165 -12.90 -6.38 20.28
C ASN A 165 -13.05 -7.48 19.23
N GLU A 166 -13.10 -7.06 17.97
CA GLU A 166 -13.02 -7.94 16.81
C GLU A 166 -11.88 -7.47 15.90
N VAL A 167 -11.21 -8.46 15.31
CA VAL A 167 -10.06 -8.23 14.44
C VAL A 167 -10.38 -8.72 13.05
N VAL A 168 -10.30 -7.84 12.07
CA VAL A 168 -10.52 -8.16 10.66
C VAL A 168 -9.22 -8.01 9.87
N LYS A 169 -8.98 -8.94 8.95
CA LYS A 169 -7.83 -8.89 8.05
C LYS A 169 -8.06 -7.87 6.94
N TYR A 170 -6.99 -7.21 6.52
CA TYR A 170 -7.01 -6.35 5.34
C TYR A 170 -5.70 -6.36 4.61
N GLN A 171 -5.77 -5.94 3.35
CA GLN A 171 -4.63 -5.57 2.52
C GLN A 171 -4.92 -4.28 1.80
N ALA A 172 -3.91 -3.45 1.62
CA ALA A 172 -3.98 -2.25 0.79
C ALA A 172 -2.61 -1.92 0.21
N ASP A 173 -2.59 -1.28 -0.95
CA ASP A 173 -1.38 -0.64 -1.44
C ASP A 173 -1.31 0.77 -0.87
N TYR A 174 -0.12 1.15 -0.41
CA TYR A 174 0.20 2.51 0.04
C TYR A 174 1.21 3.12 -0.93
N LEU A 175 0.80 4.20 -1.59
CA LEU A 175 1.63 5.00 -2.48
C LEU A 175 2.07 6.24 -1.70
N PHE A 176 3.37 6.42 -1.56
CA PHE A 176 3.97 7.58 -0.89
C PHE A 176 4.42 8.58 -1.96
N TRP A 177 4.00 9.81 -1.82
CA TRP A 177 4.19 10.86 -2.79
C TRP A 177 5.04 11.99 -2.21
N ALA A 178 5.95 12.53 -3.01
CA ALA A 178 6.73 13.72 -2.71
C ALA A 178 6.60 14.74 -3.84
N GLU A 179 6.94 15.99 -3.59
CA GLU A 179 7.05 17.00 -4.63
C GLU A 179 8.09 16.60 -5.69
N LYS A 180 7.87 17.06 -6.94
CA LYS A 180 8.78 16.77 -8.08
C LYS A 180 10.05 17.58 -8.00
#